data_4ecb26bae5dc82afcaa5dee381eb6439
#
_entry.id   4ecb26bae5dc82afcaa5dee381eb6439
#
_cell.length_a   1.000
_cell.length_b   1.000
_cell.length_c   1.000
_cell.angle_alpha   90.00
_cell.angle_beta   90.00
_cell.angle_gamma   90.00
#
_symmetry.space_group_name_H-M   'P 1'
#
loop_
_entity.id
_entity.type
_entity.pdbx_description
1 polymer ?
#
loop_
_entity_poly.entity_id
_entity_poly.type
_entity_poly.pdbx_seq_one_letter_code
_entity_poly.pdbx_strand_id
1 'polypeptide(L)'
;MIILFNPRATRPRNRRFPLSVMALAAVLEGKEEYEIVDGNLDENPTGTILSLLHGNKVELLGVSVMPGPQMASAVASCKEIRAQYPGVPIVWGGYFASTYTDASLNARYVDYVVRGQGEDTLLELLDALRGKRKFEDILGLSYKDAFGLHRHNPERLMKGPDTFPWSPFHRLPVEKYLRPSFFGKRTAAHHASIGCPFRCSFCGVHAVYGNRELVESAARTEAVLTHLKSHYGADSVQFYDMNFFVKESHAKELAERITPLGFRWWCEARIDTFNRYSNDSLEAVRRAGCAMIFFGAESGSDWVLKEMQKDITTEQTLAVAHRIRQFGIIPEFSFVIGNPRDPERDTRETLQFIRKLKQINEQSEIIIYHYTPVPQRTAMYGNIDDQVSFPTTPEEWASKRWMDFTLRIDPNTPWLKRKTKKLIDDFEVVINSRWPTVQDIRAPRWSRALLKTLSAWRYKTRIYAHPKELRWAQQFISLRKPKQESL
;
A
#
# COMPACT_ATOMS: atom_id res chain seq x y z
N MET A 1 -26.13 -2.69 16.44
CA MET A 1 -25.01 -1.81 16.08
C MET A 1 -23.84 -2.62 15.54
N ILE A 2 -23.10 -2.10 14.55
CA ILE A 2 -21.91 -2.73 13.96
C ILE A 2 -20.69 -1.87 14.29
N ILE A 3 -19.57 -2.50 14.65
CA ILE A 3 -18.30 -1.79 14.84
C ILE A 3 -17.37 -2.12 13.67
N LEU A 4 -16.87 -1.09 12.97
CA LEU A 4 -15.86 -1.21 11.92
C LEU A 4 -14.52 -0.72 12.46
N PHE A 5 -13.59 -1.63 12.68
CA PHE A 5 -12.28 -1.35 13.25
C PHE A 5 -11.19 -1.34 12.18
N ASN A 6 -10.48 -0.22 12.10
CA ASN A 6 -9.23 -0.08 11.38
C ASN A 6 -8.08 -0.09 12.39
N PRO A 7 -7.38 -1.21 12.61
CA PRO A 7 -6.27 -1.27 13.55
C PRO A 7 -5.15 -0.32 13.16
N ARG A 8 -4.32 0.09 14.13
CA ARG A 8 -3.23 1.04 13.90
C ARG A 8 -2.22 0.51 12.89
N ALA A 9 -2.12 1.17 11.76
CA ALA A 9 -1.21 0.83 10.66
C ALA A 9 -0.03 1.81 10.54
N THR A 10 -0.20 3.06 10.99
CA THR A 10 0.76 4.14 10.78
C THR A 10 1.07 4.89 12.05
N ARG A 11 2.20 5.60 12.06
CA ARG A 11 2.49 6.56 13.12
C ARG A 11 1.50 7.74 13.09
N PRO A 12 1.21 8.40 14.24
CA PRO A 12 0.26 9.52 14.29
C PRO A 12 0.53 10.64 13.30
N ARG A 13 1.81 10.86 12.93
CA ARG A 13 2.20 11.86 11.93
C ARG A 13 1.87 11.46 10.48
N ASN A 14 1.58 10.17 10.22
CA ASN A 14 1.36 9.59 8.89
C ASN A 14 -0.05 9.01 8.75
N ARG A 15 -1.03 9.61 9.39
CA ARG A 15 -2.43 9.17 9.31
C ARG A 15 -2.91 9.15 7.87
N ARG A 16 -3.65 8.12 7.52
CA ARG A 16 -4.29 7.96 6.21
C ARG A 16 -5.74 7.61 6.42
N PHE A 17 -6.59 7.98 5.47
CA PHE A 17 -7.99 7.55 5.48
C PHE A 17 -8.07 6.02 5.61
N PRO A 18 -8.94 5.49 6.46
CA PRO A 18 -9.18 4.06 6.58
C PRO A 18 -10.11 3.59 5.44
N LEU A 19 -9.66 3.71 4.17
CA LEU A 19 -10.48 3.55 2.97
C LEU A 19 -11.24 2.22 2.92
N SER A 20 -10.65 1.13 3.43
CA SER A 20 -11.30 -0.18 3.46
C SER A 20 -12.53 -0.23 4.36
N VAL A 21 -12.46 0.34 5.56
CA VAL A 21 -13.63 0.41 6.46
C VAL A 21 -14.62 1.50 6.02
N MET A 22 -14.16 2.56 5.36
CA MET A 22 -15.02 3.56 4.76
C MET A 22 -15.88 2.99 3.62
N ALA A 23 -15.33 2.08 2.81
CA ALA A 23 -16.08 1.39 1.77
C ALA A 23 -17.20 0.51 2.36
N LEU A 24 -16.92 -0.19 3.46
CA LEU A 24 -17.92 -0.96 4.20
C LEU A 24 -18.95 -0.04 4.87
N ALA A 25 -18.51 1.06 5.46
CA ALA A 25 -19.42 2.05 6.05
C ALA A 25 -20.37 2.65 5.00
N ALA A 26 -19.91 2.85 3.76
CA ALA A 26 -20.73 3.39 2.68
C ALA A 26 -21.97 2.52 2.39
N VAL A 27 -21.87 1.21 2.46
CA VAL A 27 -23.02 0.31 2.23
C VAL A 27 -23.92 0.13 3.45
N LEU A 28 -23.43 0.49 4.63
CA LEU A 28 -24.19 0.49 5.89
C LEU A 28 -24.93 1.83 6.11
N GLU A 29 -24.42 2.93 5.56
CA GLU A 29 -24.93 4.28 5.79
C GLU A 29 -26.43 4.38 5.45
N GLY A 30 -27.21 4.88 6.41
CA GLY A 30 -28.66 5.00 6.30
C GLY A 30 -29.47 3.68 6.39
N LYS A 31 -28.81 2.53 6.54
CA LYS A 31 -29.44 1.21 6.65
C LYS A 31 -29.20 0.54 8.01
N GLU A 32 -28.00 0.73 8.55
CA GLU A 32 -27.56 0.08 9.78
C GLU A 32 -26.94 1.10 10.72
N GLU A 33 -27.07 0.86 12.02
CA GLU A 33 -26.34 1.61 13.03
C GLU A 33 -24.90 1.07 13.12
N TYR A 34 -23.92 1.95 12.95
CA TYR A 34 -22.50 1.55 12.98
C TYR A 34 -21.60 2.64 13.53
N GLU A 35 -20.44 2.22 14.02
CA GLU A 35 -19.34 3.09 14.47
C GLU A 35 -18.03 2.71 13.79
N ILE A 36 -17.21 3.71 13.44
CA ILE A 36 -15.85 3.52 12.90
C ILE A 36 -14.85 3.82 14.01
N VAL A 37 -14.06 2.81 14.38
CA VAL A 37 -12.93 2.98 15.31
C VAL A 37 -11.64 2.91 14.51
N ASP A 38 -10.92 4.05 14.40
CA ASP A 38 -9.64 4.12 13.68
C ASP A 38 -8.45 4.23 14.64
N GLY A 39 -7.69 3.15 14.78
CA GLY A 39 -6.48 3.09 15.59
C GLY A 39 -5.35 4.02 15.14
N ASN A 40 -5.42 4.62 13.93
CA ASN A 40 -4.48 5.67 13.54
C ASN A 40 -4.79 7.03 14.17
N LEU A 41 -6.02 7.23 14.65
CA LEU A 41 -6.47 8.44 15.37
C LEU A 41 -6.62 8.20 16.85
N ASP A 42 -7.21 7.07 17.21
CA ASP A 42 -7.49 6.70 18.59
C ASP A 42 -6.22 6.14 19.26
N GLU A 43 -5.86 6.70 20.40
CA GLU A 43 -4.70 6.23 21.17
C GLU A 43 -4.98 4.92 21.90
N ASN A 44 -6.25 4.66 22.27
CA ASN A 44 -6.73 3.43 22.92
C ASN A 44 -7.94 2.82 22.20
N PRO A 45 -7.78 2.35 20.96
CA PRO A 45 -8.91 1.86 20.17
C PRO A 45 -9.58 0.62 20.80
N THR A 46 -8.83 -0.21 21.51
CA THR A 46 -9.38 -1.37 22.25
C THR A 46 -10.32 -0.91 23.35
N GLY A 47 -9.92 0.06 24.17
CA GLY A 47 -10.78 0.63 25.22
C GLY A 47 -12.04 1.26 24.66
N THR A 48 -11.95 1.97 23.52
CA THR A 48 -13.12 2.54 22.84
C THR A 48 -14.08 1.42 22.38
N ILE A 49 -13.57 0.35 21.76
CA ILE A 49 -14.41 -0.79 21.34
C ILE A 49 -15.06 -1.47 22.55
N LEU A 50 -14.32 -1.70 23.64
CA LEU A 50 -14.87 -2.30 24.87
C LEU A 50 -15.97 -1.42 25.48
N SER A 51 -15.83 -0.10 25.47
CA SER A 51 -16.86 0.83 25.92
C SER A 51 -18.13 0.76 25.05
N LEU A 52 -17.97 0.67 23.73
CA LEU A 52 -19.09 0.47 22.81
C LEU A 52 -19.81 -0.85 23.04
N LEU A 53 -19.06 -1.94 23.29
CA LEU A 53 -19.61 -3.27 23.60
C LEU A 53 -20.35 -3.29 24.95
N HIS A 54 -19.89 -2.53 25.93
CA HIS A 54 -20.55 -2.42 27.23
C HIS A 54 -21.88 -1.65 27.13
N GLY A 55 -21.91 -0.58 26.33
CA GLY A 55 -23.06 0.32 26.24
C GLY A 55 -24.12 -0.09 25.21
N ASN A 56 -23.81 -1.04 24.29
CA ASN A 56 -24.67 -1.33 23.15
C ASN A 56 -24.77 -2.83 22.85
N LYS A 57 -25.88 -3.23 22.23
CA LYS A 57 -25.99 -4.55 21.62
C LYS A 57 -25.24 -4.57 20.27
N VAL A 58 -23.98 -5.01 20.31
CA VAL A 58 -23.15 -5.12 19.10
C VAL A 58 -23.39 -6.46 18.42
N GLU A 59 -23.76 -6.43 17.15
CA GLU A 59 -24.05 -7.61 16.32
C GLU A 59 -22.80 -8.16 15.65
N LEU A 60 -21.81 -7.28 15.35
CA LEU A 60 -20.60 -7.64 14.61
C LEU A 60 -19.48 -6.65 14.87
N LEU A 61 -18.26 -7.17 15.07
CA LEU A 61 -17.02 -6.42 14.99
C LEU A 61 -16.30 -6.78 13.69
N GLY A 62 -16.26 -5.86 12.73
CA GLY A 62 -15.52 -5.99 11.48
C GLY A 62 -14.14 -5.37 11.57
N VAL A 63 -13.09 -6.12 11.24
CA VAL A 63 -11.68 -5.70 11.37
C VAL A 63 -10.99 -5.78 10.02
N SER A 64 -10.43 -4.66 9.55
CA SER A 64 -9.64 -4.62 8.31
C SER A 64 -8.17 -4.87 8.62
N VAL A 65 -7.57 -5.93 8.06
CA VAL A 65 -6.22 -6.36 8.45
C VAL A 65 -5.26 -6.39 7.26
N MET A 66 -4.15 -5.66 7.42
CA MET A 66 -2.98 -5.71 6.55
C MET A 66 -1.79 -6.34 7.30
N PRO A 67 -0.85 -6.99 6.61
CA PRO A 67 0.39 -7.42 7.23
C PRO A 67 1.20 -6.23 7.79
N GLY A 68 2.05 -6.49 8.79
CA GLY A 68 2.88 -5.46 9.40
C GLY A 68 2.26 -4.87 10.68
N PRO A 69 2.43 -3.56 10.97
CA PRO A 69 1.99 -2.94 12.23
C PRO A 69 0.50 -3.10 12.52
N GLN A 70 -0.34 -3.08 11.48
CA GLN A 70 -1.78 -3.26 11.61
C GLN A 70 -2.13 -4.64 12.17
N MET A 71 -1.38 -5.68 11.76
CA MET A 71 -1.54 -7.03 12.29
C MET A 71 -1.32 -7.09 13.80
N ALA A 72 -0.24 -6.50 14.30
CA ALA A 72 0.06 -6.49 15.73
C ALA A 72 -1.06 -5.80 16.55
N SER A 73 -1.58 -4.68 16.04
CA SER A 73 -2.71 -3.98 16.66
C SER A 73 -3.99 -4.81 16.62
N ALA A 74 -4.31 -5.44 15.47
CA ALA A 74 -5.50 -6.29 15.34
C ALA A 74 -5.47 -7.48 16.29
N VAL A 75 -4.34 -8.20 16.38
CA VAL A 75 -4.16 -9.35 17.26
C VAL A 75 -4.36 -8.96 18.73
N ALA A 76 -3.70 -7.89 19.19
CA ALA A 76 -3.80 -7.44 20.57
C ALA A 76 -5.25 -7.07 20.93
N SER A 77 -5.89 -6.24 20.11
CA SER A 77 -7.27 -5.78 20.36
C SER A 77 -8.27 -6.94 20.33
N CYS A 78 -8.21 -7.80 19.30
CA CYS A 78 -9.18 -8.89 19.16
C CYS A 78 -9.05 -9.95 20.28
N LYS A 79 -7.84 -10.21 20.78
CA LYS A 79 -7.63 -11.09 21.94
C LYS A 79 -8.28 -10.54 23.19
N GLU A 80 -8.06 -9.28 23.48
CA GLU A 80 -8.62 -8.62 24.66
C GLU A 80 -10.16 -8.56 24.60
N ILE A 81 -10.69 -8.17 23.43
CA ILE A 81 -12.14 -8.11 23.20
C ILE A 81 -12.77 -9.50 23.36
N ARG A 82 -12.19 -10.55 22.76
CA ARG A 82 -12.71 -11.92 22.87
C ARG A 82 -12.69 -12.42 24.31
N ALA A 83 -11.69 -12.06 25.11
CA ALA A 83 -11.60 -12.46 26.52
C ALA A 83 -12.73 -11.85 27.37
N GLN A 84 -13.13 -10.59 27.08
CA GLN A 84 -14.18 -9.90 27.84
C GLN A 84 -15.58 -10.12 27.27
N TYR A 85 -15.69 -10.28 25.94
CA TYR A 85 -16.95 -10.47 25.21
C TYR A 85 -16.89 -11.72 24.32
N PRO A 86 -16.97 -12.92 24.90
CA PRO A 86 -16.78 -14.17 24.15
C PRO A 86 -17.83 -14.41 23.07
N GLY A 87 -19.02 -13.82 23.18
CA GLY A 87 -20.15 -14.01 22.27
C GLY A 87 -20.23 -13.03 21.12
N VAL A 88 -19.38 -11.99 21.04
CA VAL A 88 -19.43 -11.04 19.93
C VAL A 88 -18.83 -11.67 18.67
N PRO A 89 -19.55 -11.69 17.53
CA PRO A 89 -18.99 -12.15 16.25
C PRO A 89 -17.87 -11.23 15.78
N ILE A 90 -16.69 -11.78 15.46
CA ILE A 90 -15.53 -11.05 14.94
C ILE A 90 -15.23 -11.52 13.52
N VAL A 91 -15.32 -10.61 12.55
CA VAL A 91 -14.98 -10.86 11.14
C VAL A 91 -13.73 -10.11 10.75
N TRP A 92 -12.77 -10.81 10.16
CA TRP A 92 -11.60 -10.21 9.55
C TRP A 92 -11.78 -10.09 8.05
N GLY A 93 -11.34 -8.95 7.48
CA GLY A 93 -11.29 -8.68 6.05
C GLY A 93 -9.99 -7.95 5.68
N GLY A 94 -9.91 -7.52 4.43
CA GLY A 94 -8.74 -6.84 3.87
C GLY A 94 -7.70 -7.79 3.30
N TYR A 95 -6.54 -7.26 2.96
CA TYR A 95 -5.51 -7.98 2.22
C TYR A 95 -5.03 -9.25 2.94
N PHE A 96 -4.68 -9.15 4.23
CA PHE A 96 -4.17 -10.30 4.97
C PHE A 96 -5.20 -11.43 5.05
N ALA A 97 -6.40 -11.11 5.48
CA ALA A 97 -7.47 -12.10 5.65
C ALA A 97 -7.84 -12.78 4.32
N SER A 98 -7.80 -12.04 3.20
CA SER A 98 -8.05 -12.58 1.87
C SER A 98 -6.93 -13.50 1.37
N THR A 99 -5.68 -13.19 1.71
CA THR A 99 -4.49 -13.93 1.23
C THR A 99 -4.14 -15.11 2.13
N TYR A 100 -4.31 -14.95 3.46
CA TYR A 100 -3.97 -15.93 4.49
C TYR A 100 -5.21 -16.33 5.29
N THR A 101 -6.23 -16.79 4.58
CA THR A 101 -7.55 -17.10 5.15
C THR A 101 -7.48 -18.12 6.29
N ASP A 102 -6.78 -19.24 6.06
CA ASP A 102 -6.64 -20.27 7.11
C ASP A 102 -5.84 -19.78 8.31
N ALA A 103 -4.75 -19.04 8.07
CA ALA A 103 -4.01 -18.45 9.17
C ALA A 103 -4.89 -17.50 10.00
N SER A 104 -5.77 -16.74 9.37
CA SER A 104 -6.74 -15.89 10.07
C SER A 104 -7.74 -16.71 10.89
N LEU A 105 -8.31 -17.77 10.30
CA LEU A 105 -9.26 -18.66 10.98
C LEU A 105 -8.62 -19.51 12.07
N ASN A 106 -7.31 -19.78 12.06
CA ASN A 106 -6.62 -20.47 13.14
C ASN A 106 -6.65 -19.67 14.45
N ALA A 107 -6.87 -18.36 14.41
CA ALA A 107 -7.04 -17.55 15.62
C ALA A 107 -8.38 -17.84 16.30
N ARG A 108 -8.34 -18.09 17.64
CA ARG A 108 -9.57 -18.38 18.41
C ARG A 108 -10.54 -17.21 18.49
N TYR A 109 -10.07 -16.00 18.26
CA TYR A 109 -10.86 -14.77 18.31
C TYR A 109 -11.44 -14.36 16.94
N VAL A 110 -11.17 -15.08 15.87
CA VAL A 110 -11.73 -14.81 14.53
C VAL A 110 -12.78 -15.87 14.20
N ASP A 111 -14.01 -15.46 13.95
CA ASP A 111 -15.11 -16.36 13.60
C ASP A 111 -15.30 -16.45 12.08
N TYR A 112 -15.17 -15.31 11.40
CA TYR A 112 -15.43 -15.17 9.97
C TYR A 112 -14.29 -14.46 9.27
N VAL A 113 -14.10 -14.78 8.00
CA VAL A 113 -13.18 -14.07 7.09
C VAL A 113 -13.92 -13.69 5.81
N VAL A 114 -13.87 -12.40 5.47
CA VAL A 114 -14.35 -11.88 4.19
C VAL A 114 -13.17 -11.75 3.24
N ARG A 115 -13.23 -12.48 2.11
CA ARG A 115 -12.19 -12.52 1.08
C ARG A 115 -12.54 -11.60 -0.08
N GLY A 116 -11.56 -10.82 -0.55
CA GLY A 116 -11.73 -9.89 -1.67
C GLY A 116 -12.58 -8.68 -1.30
N GLN A 117 -13.51 -8.29 -2.18
CA GLN A 117 -14.40 -7.15 -1.99
C GLN A 117 -15.48 -7.47 -0.95
N GLY A 118 -15.58 -6.62 0.08
CA GLY A 118 -16.32 -6.93 1.29
C GLY A 118 -17.74 -6.37 1.37
N GLU A 119 -18.11 -5.40 0.54
CA GLU A 119 -19.32 -4.58 0.67
C GLU A 119 -20.60 -5.45 0.67
N ASP A 120 -20.80 -6.26 -0.35
CA ASP A 120 -21.96 -7.16 -0.43
C ASP A 120 -21.85 -8.31 0.58
N THR A 121 -20.63 -8.87 0.76
CA THR A 121 -20.40 -10.00 1.67
C THR A 121 -20.71 -9.63 3.12
N LEU A 122 -20.40 -8.39 3.53
CA LEU A 122 -20.73 -7.90 4.87
C LEU A 122 -22.24 -7.83 5.09
N LEU A 123 -23.00 -7.28 4.12
CA LEU A 123 -24.47 -7.19 4.24
C LEU A 123 -25.10 -8.59 4.31
N GLU A 124 -24.63 -9.51 3.47
CA GLU A 124 -25.09 -10.90 3.49
C GLU A 124 -24.72 -11.64 4.78
N LEU A 125 -23.55 -11.35 5.37
CA LEU A 125 -23.14 -11.89 6.67
C LEU A 125 -24.07 -11.40 7.81
N LEU A 126 -24.44 -10.11 7.80
CA LEU A 126 -25.40 -9.57 8.77
C LEU A 126 -26.76 -10.25 8.66
N ASP A 127 -27.24 -10.50 7.44
CA ASP A 127 -28.48 -11.24 7.23
C ASP A 127 -28.37 -12.69 7.76
N ALA A 128 -27.22 -13.33 7.58
CA ALA A 128 -27.02 -14.68 8.10
C ALA A 128 -26.95 -14.71 9.63
N LEU A 129 -26.28 -13.76 10.26
CA LEU A 129 -26.25 -13.61 11.73
C LEU A 129 -27.64 -13.36 12.33
N ARG A 130 -28.54 -12.77 11.56
CA ARG A 130 -29.95 -12.52 11.91
C ARG A 130 -30.88 -13.69 11.54
N GLY A 131 -30.35 -14.80 11.01
CA GLY A 131 -31.11 -15.97 10.61
C GLY A 131 -31.91 -15.85 9.29
N LYS A 132 -31.65 -14.82 8.48
CA LYS A 132 -32.32 -14.58 7.20
C LYS A 132 -31.66 -15.27 6.02
N ARG A 133 -30.43 -15.75 6.16
CA ARG A 133 -29.62 -16.40 5.13
C ARG A 133 -28.75 -17.49 5.74
N LYS A 134 -28.34 -18.48 4.96
CA LYS A 134 -27.36 -19.48 5.40
C LYS A 134 -25.93 -19.00 5.12
N PHE A 135 -24.99 -19.37 5.97
CA PHE A 135 -23.58 -18.99 5.79
C PHE A 135 -22.97 -19.59 4.53
N GLU A 136 -23.35 -20.79 4.15
CA GLU A 136 -22.87 -21.50 2.96
C GLU A 136 -23.23 -20.82 1.63
N ASP A 137 -24.27 -19.96 1.62
CA ASP A 137 -24.74 -19.26 0.42
C ASP A 137 -24.04 -17.90 0.21
N ILE A 138 -23.12 -17.50 1.09
CA ILE A 138 -22.47 -16.19 1.05
C ILE A 138 -21.17 -16.27 0.25
N LEU A 139 -21.13 -15.69 -0.94
CA LEU A 139 -19.92 -15.65 -1.76
C LEU A 139 -18.82 -14.81 -1.07
N GLY A 140 -17.58 -15.32 -1.12
CA GLY A 140 -16.43 -14.65 -0.52
C GLY A 140 -16.29 -14.83 0.99
N LEU A 141 -17.21 -15.52 1.65
CA LEU A 141 -17.14 -15.84 3.07
C LEU A 141 -16.30 -17.09 3.32
N SER A 142 -15.49 -17.06 4.40
CA SER A 142 -14.92 -18.24 5.02
C SER A 142 -15.20 -18.20 6.53
N TYR A 143 -15.42 -19.36 7.15
CA TYR A 143 -15.84 -19.43 8.54
C TYR A 143 -15.49 -20.79 9.18
N LYS A 144 -15.60 -20.87 10.49
CA LYS A 144 -15.54 -22.14 11.24
C LYS A 144 -16.94 -22.71 11.37
N ASP A 145 -17.12 -23.98 11.02
CA ASP A 145 -18.36 -24.68 11.27
C ASP A 145 -18.49 -25.09 12.77
N ALA A 146 -19.58 -25.72 13.11
CA ALA A 146 -19.87 -26.17 14.48
C ALA A 146 -18.81 -27.15 15.05
N PHE A 147 -18.02 -27.78 14.19
CA PHE A 147 -16.91 -28.68 14.56
C PHE A 147 -15.56 -27.98 14.58
N GLY A 148 -15.52 -26.68 14.30
CA GLY A 148 -14.29 -25.89 14.19
C GLY A 148 -13.53 -26.09 12.89
N LEU A 149 -14.10 -26.78 11.90
CA LEU A 149 -13.49 -26.95 10.57
C LEU A 149 -13.67 -25.71 9.73
N HIS A 150 -12.63 -25.37 8.95
CA HIS A 150 -12.69 -24.22 8.05
C HIS A 150 -13.57 -24.55 6.83
N ARG A 151 -14.50 -23.66 6.54
CA ARG A 151 -15.35 -23.68 5.35
C ARG A 151 -15.03 -22.48 4.47
N HIS A 152 -14.86 -22.70 3.18
CA HIS A 152 -14.54 -21.66 2.20
C HIS A 152 -15.59 -21.67 1.10
N ASN A 153 -16.44 -20.67 1.09
CA ASN A 153 -17.43 -20.51 0.02
C ASN A 153 -16.75 -20.07 -1.29
N PRO A 154 -17.40 -20.19 -2.45
CA PRO A 154 -16.88 -19.67 -3.70
C PRO A 154 -16.52 -18.18 -3.63
N GLU A 155 -15.56 -17.76 -4.45
CA GLU A 155 -15.14 -16.36 -4.53
C GLU A 155 -16.27 -15.47 -5.09
N ARG A 156 -16.35 -14.23 -4.58
CA ARG A 156 -17.26 -13.21 -5.11
C ARG A 156 -16.59 -12.49 -6.28
N LEU A 157 -17.32 -12.32 -7.36
CA LEU A 157 -16.90 -11.43 -8.45
C LEU A 157 -16.96 -9.99 -7.98
N MET A 158 -15.89 -9.25 -8.23
CA MET A 158 -15.80 -7.83 -7.86
C MET A 158 -16.69 -6.97 -8.76
N LYS A 159 -17.29 -5.96 -8.18
CA LYS A 159 -18.07 -4.91 -8.83
C LYS A 159 -17.25 -3.61 -8.93
N GLY A 160 -17.52 -2.81 -9.94
CA GLY A 160 -16.87 -1.51 -10.10
C GLY A 160 -17.24 -0.53 -8.98
N PRO A 161 -16.34 0.42 -8.63
CA PRO A 161 -16.58 1.36 -7.55
C PRO A 161 -17.89 2.17 -7.70
N ASP A 162 -18.30 2.47 -8.92
CA ASP A 162 -19.54 3.23 -9.20
C ASP A 162 -20.82 2.52 -8.77
N THR A 163 -20.78 1.21 -8.52
CA THR A 163 -21.94 0.45 -8.06
C THR A 163 -22.23 0.62 -6.58
N PHE A 164 -21.29 1.20 -5.82
CA PHE A 164 -21.41 1.41 -4.39
C PHE A 164 -21.63 2.88 -4.04
N PRO A 165 -22.24 3.20 -2.89
CA PRO A 165 -22.37 4.56 -2.42
C PRO A 165 -21.02 5.24 -2.19
N TRP A 166 -21.01 6.55 -2.01
CA TRP A 166 -19.83 7.31 -1.61
C TRP A 166 -19.42 6.97 -0.19
N SER A 167 -18.12 7.07 0.07
CA SER A 167 -17.59 7.00 1.42
C SER A 167 -18.23 8.06 2.32
N PRO A 168 -18.73 7.72 3.51
CA PRO A 168 -19.40 8.66 4.43
C PRO A 168 -18.36 9.52 5.16
N PHE A 169 -17.74 10.48 4.48
CA PHE A 169 -16.69 11.33 5.04
C PHE A 169 -17.11 12.04 6.33
N HIS A 170 -18.40 12.39 6.46
CA HIS A 170 -18.94 13.02 7.66
C HIS A 170 -18.89 12.17 8.93
N ARG A 171 -18.67 10.86 8.80
CA ARG A 171 -18.48 9.93 9.93
C ARG A 171 -17.06 9.97 10.51
N LEU A 172 -16.16 10.72 9.89
CA LEU A 172 -14.76 10.83 10.30
C LEU A 172 -14.36 12.30 10.50
N PRO A 173 -13.41 12.57 11.41
CA PRO A 173 -12.80 13.90 11.52
C PRO A 173 -11.80 14.09 10.36
N VAL A 174 -12.31 14.35 9.15
CA VAL A 174 -11.55 14.38 7.89
C VAL A 174 -10.32 15.30 7.98
N GLU A 175 -10.43 16.42 8.66
CA GLU A 175 -9.33 17.40 8.83
C GLU A 175 -8.10 16.79 9.51
N LYS A 176 -8.28 15.78 10.37
CA LYS A 176 -7.17 15.10 11.05
C LYS A 176 -6.37 14.19 10.11
N TYR A 177 -6.91 13.83 8.95
CA TYR A 177 -6.24 13.02 7.93
C TYR A 177 -5.55 13.87 6.88
N LEU A 178 -6.05 15.10 6.63
CA LEU A 178 -5.47 16.01 5.64
C LEU A 178 -4.17 16.60 6.17
N ARG A 179 -3.03 16.11 5.68
CA ARG A 179 -1.71 16.45 6.19
C ARG A 179 -0.88 17.24 5.18
N PRO A 180 0.05 18.06 5.65
CA PRO A 180 1.06 18.65 4.79
C PRO A 180 1.93 17.56 4.14
N SER A 181 2.14 17.70 2.84
CA SER A 181 3.05 16.87 2.05
C SER A 181 3.84 17.75 1.07
N PHE A 182 4.70 17.13 0.28
CA PHE A 182 5.34 17.80 -0.85
C PHE A 182 4.33 18.35 -1.87
N PHE A 183 3.14 17.76 -1.93
CA PHE A 183 2.11 18.13 -2.91
C PHE A 183 1.29 19.33 -2.46
N GLY A 184 1.01 19.45 -1.17
CA GLY A 184 0.17 20.53 -0.65
C GLY A 184 0.12 20.57 0.88
N LYS A 185 -0.68 21.48 1.41
CA LYS A 185 -0.85 21.67 2.84
C LYS A 185 -1.87 20.69 3.43
N ARG A 186 -2.84 20.25 2.63
CA ARG A 186 -3.98 19.44 3.03
C ARG A 186 -4.18 18.30 2.03
N THR A 187 -3.31 17.27 2.13
CA THR A 187 -3.29 16.15 1.18
C THR A 187 -4.30 15.08 1.56
N ALA A 188 -5.23 14.80 0.66
CA ALA A 188 -6.19 13.70 0.74
C ALA A 188 -5.62 12.41 0.13
N ALA A 189 -6.36 11.32 0.27
CA ALA A 189 -6.10 10.05 -0.41
C ALA A 189 -7.38 9.57 -1.10
N HIS A 190 -7.24 8.96 -2.28
CA HIS A 190 -8.34 8.39 -3.04
C HIS A 190 -7.89 7.19 -3.87
N HIS A 191 -8.83 6.32 -4.22
CA HIS A 191 -8.67 5.28 -5.22
C HIS A 191 -9.61 5.55 -6.38
N ALA A 192 -9.08 5.93 -7.55
CA ALA A 192 -9.86 6.05 -8.79
C ALA A 192 -10.00 4.70 -9.52
N SER A 193 -9.29 3.67 -9.06
CA SER A 193 -9.44 2.30 -9.53
C SER A 193 -9.06 1.29 -8.45
N ILE A 194 -9.51 0.05 -8.61
CA ILE A 194 -9.13 -1.08 -7.77
C ILE A 194 -8.65 -2.25 -8.62
N GLY A 195 -7.60 -2.95 -8.14
CA GLY A 195 -7.00 -4.06 -8.83
C GLY A 195 -6.00 -3.65 -9.92
N CYS A 196 -5.51 -4.64 -10.67
CA CYS A 196 -4.52 -4.45 -11.74
C CYS A 196 -4.63 -5.63 -12.73
N PRO A 197 -4.64 -5.40 -14.06
CA PRO A 197 -4.83 -6.47 -15.04
C PRO A 197 -3.54 -7.28 -15.32
N PHE A 198 -2.40 -6.86 -14.79
CA PHE A 198 -1.10 -7.48 -15.04
C PHE A 198 -0.82 -8.66 -14.10
N ARG A 199 0.07 -9.59 -14.54
CA ARG A 199 0.36 -10.86 -13.87
C ARG A 199 1.79 -10.94 -13.33
N CYS A 200 2.30 -9.85 -12.76
CA CYS A 200 3.64 -9.85 -12.18
C CYS A 200 3.73 -10.90 -11.08
N SER A 201 4.67 -11.87 -11.21
CA SER A 201 4.75 -13.05 -10.36
C SER A 201 5.09 -12.76 -8.89
N PHE A 202 5.68 -11.61 -8.59
CA PHE A 202 6.05 -11.17 -7.23
C PHE A 202 4.96 -10.35 -6.53
N CYS A 203 3.83 -10.03 -7.23
CA CYS A 203 2.86 -9.06 -6.76
C CYS A 203 1.66 -9.72 -6.08
N GLY A 204 1.32 -9.25 -4.87
CA GLY A 204 0.18 -9.76 -4.12
C GLY A 204 -1.19 -9.25 -4.57
N VAL A 205 -1.24 -8.27 -5.46
CA VAL A 205 -2.50 -7.63 -5.88
C VAL A 205 -3.44 -8.63 -6.56
N HIS A 206 -2.93 -9.48 -7.44
CA HIS A 206 -3.76 -10.43 -8.16
C HIS A 206 -4.35 -11.54 -7.28
N ALA A 207 -3.77 -11.81 -6.12
CA ALA A 207 -4.35 -12.77 -5.17
C ALA A 207 -5.66 -12.29 -4.54
N VAL A 208 -5.83 -10.97 -4.43
CA VAL A 208 -7.04 -10.36 -3.85
C VAL A 208 -8.01 -9.92 -4.93
N TYR A 209 -7.50 -9.35 -6.03
CA TYR A 209 -8.32 -8.69 -7.05
C TYR A 209 -8.42 -9.47 -8.36
N GLY A 210 -7.76 -10.63 -8.47
CA GLY A 210 -7.59 -11.31 -9.75
C GLY A 210 -6.78 -10.44 -10.73
N ASN A 211 -6.80 -10.80 -12.02
CA ASN A 211 -6.13 -10.00 -13.05
C ASN A 211 -7.14 -9.02 -13.69
N ARG A 212 -7.74 -8.16 -12.87
CA ARG A 212 -8.77 -7.21 -13.28
C ARG A 212 -8.45 -5.82 -12.74
N GLU A 213 -8.83 -4.82 -13.51
CA GLU A 213 -8.93 -3.45 -13.06
C GLU A 213 -10.39 -3.02 -13.16
N LEU A 214 -10.91 -2.44 -12.11
CA LEU A 214 -12.24 -1.86 -12.04
C LEU A 214 -12.09 -0.37 -11.74
N VAL A 215 -12.47 0.44 -12.70
CA VAL A 215 -12.22 1.89 -12.70
C VAL A 215 -13.46 2.61 -12.18
N GLU A 216 -13.25 3.59 -11.31
CA GLU A 216 -14.27 4.59 -10.97
C GLU A 216 -14.42 5.56 -12.14
N SER A 217 -15.64 6.00 -12.45
CA SER A 217 -15.83 6.99 -13.51
C SER A 217 -15.11 8.30 -13.18
N ALA A 218 -14.55 8.96 -14.19
CA ALA A 218 -13.84 10.22 -14.03
C ALA A 218 -14.76 11.31 -13.41
N ALA A 219 -16.05 11.28 -13.73
CA ALA A 219 -17.05 12.19 -13.16
C ALA A 219 -17.23 11.95 -11.66
N ARG A 220 -17.24 10.70 -11.20
CA ARG A 220 -17.37 10.38 -9.77
C ARG A 220 -16.10 10.79 -9.01
N THR A 221 -14.92 10.48 -9.53
CA THR A 221 -13.65 10.93 -8.92
C THR A 221 -13.61 12.47 -8.82
N GLU A 222 -13.98 13.19 -9.88
CA GLU A 222 -14.09 14.67 -9.86
C GLU A 222 -15.04 15.14 -8.75
N ALA A 223 -16.21 14.53 -8.62
CA ALA A 223 -17.20 14.90 -7.61
C ALA A 223 -16.69 14.65 -6.18
N VAL A 224 -15.99 13.50 -5.93
CA VAL A 224 -15.36 13.22 -4.62
C VAL A 224 -14.29 14.26 -4.30
N LEU A 225 -13.41 14.59 -5.25
CA LEU A 225 -12.36 15.58 -5.04
C LEU A 225 -12.94 16.98 -4.82
N THR A 226 -14.01 17.35 -5.55
CA THR A 226 -14.74 18.60 -5.36
C THR A 226 -15.32 18.68 -3.94
N HIS A 227 -15.92 17.59 -3.46
CA HIS A 227 -16.43 17.49 -2.10
C HIS A 227 -15.31 17.66 -1.06
N LEU A 228 -14.19 16.94 -1.20
CA LEU A 228 -13.05 17.05 -0.29
C LEU A 228 -12.45 18.47 -0.28
N LYS A 229 -12.42 19.13 -1.44
CA LYS A 229 -11.96 20.52 -1.53
C LYS A 229 -12.91 21.50 -0.88
N SER A 230 -14.20 21.45 -1.24
CA SER A 230 -15.18 22.45 -0.82
C SER A 230 -15.54 22.35 0.66
N HIS A 231 -15.66 21.15 1.22
CA HIS A 231 -16.07 20.93 2.60
C HIS A 231 -14.89 20.86 3.57
N TYR A 232 -13.75 20.31 3.12
CA TYR A 232 -12.63 20.05 4.02
C TYR A 232 -11.34 20.77 3.62
N GLY A 233 -11.36 21.58 2.53
CA GLY A 233 -10.22 22.38 2.11
C GLY A 233 -9.01 21.55 1.63
N ALA A 234 -9.22 20.35 1.08
CA ALA A 234 -8.15 19.59 0.46
C ALA A 234 -7.58 20.36 -0.74
N ASP A 235 -6.26 20.39 -0.86
CA ASP A 235 -5.54 21.09 -1.94
C ASP A 235 -4.64 20.16 -2.76
N SER A 236 -4.53 18.93 -2.34
CA SER A 236 -3.72 17.91 -2.99
C SER A 236 -4.27 16.51 -2.71
N VAL A 237 -3.91 15.53 -3.57
CA VAL A 237 -4.38 14.15 -3.44
C VAL A 237 -3.29 13.15 -3.81
N GLN A 238 -3.26 12.03 -3.11
CA GLN A 238 -2.51 10.83 -3.49
C GLN A 238 -3.50 9.79 -3.99
N PHE A 239 -3.37 9.40 -5.25
CA PHE A 239 -4.10 8.29 -5.83
C PHE A 239 -3.37 6.99 -5.52
N TYR A 240 -3.99 6.12 -4.74
CA TYR A 240 -3.43 4.81 -4.35
C TYR A 240 -3.87 3.68 -5.29
N ASP A 241 -4.12 4.02 -6.55
CA ASP A 241 -4.40 3.06 -7.61
C ASP A 241 -3.19 2.17 -7.86
N MET A 242 -3.38 0.87 -7.96
CA MET A 242 -2.29 -0.11 -8.20
C MET A 242 -1.56 0.13 -9.54
N ASN A 243 -2.20 0.79 -10.49
CA ASN A 243 -1.64 1.34 -11.72
C ASN A 243 -2.62 2.34 -12.33
N PHE A 244 -2.40 3.62 -12.12
CA PHE A 244 -3.26 4.70 -12.61
C PHE A 244 -3.31 4.78 -14.15
N PHE A 245 -2.25 4.35 -14.84
CA PHE A 245 -2.06 4.53 -16.28
C PHE A 245 -2.43 3.29 -17.11
N VAL A 246 -3.39 2.46 -16.70
CA VAL A 246 -3.82 1.29 -17.49
C VAL A 246 -4.52 1.73 -18.77
N LYS A 247 -5.50 2.64 -18.66
CA LYS A 247 -6.32 3.10 -19.78
C LYS A 247 -6.12 4.58 -20.06
N GLU A 248 -5.48 4.90 -21.18
CA GLU A 248 -5.10 6.27 -21.54
C GLU A 248 -6.29 7.22 -21.64
N SER A 249 -7.37 6.81 -22.30
CA SER A 249 -8.56 7.65 -22.45
C SER A 249 -9.18 8.05 -21.11
N HIS A 250 -9.21 7.11 -20.14
CA HIS A 250 -9.74 7.38 -18.80
C HIS A 250 -8.83 8.33 -18.00
N ALA A 251 -7.51 8.08 -18.00
CA ALA A 251 -6.56 8.94 -17.30
C ALA A 251 -6.55 10.37 -17.86
N LYS A 252 -6.69 10.51 -19.18
CA LYS A 252 -6.82 11.82 -19.85
C LYS A 252 -8.13 12.51 -19.47
N GLU A 253 -9.27 11.81 -19.55
CA GLU A 253 -10.58 12.35 -19.17
C GLU A 253 -10.57 12.82 -17.71
N LEU A 254 -10.06 11.99 -16.79
CA LEU A 254 -9.95 12.36 -15.40
C LEU A 254 -9.05 13.59 -15.19
N ALA A 255 -7.88 13.63 -15.83
CA ALA A 255 -6.98 14.76 -15.77
C ALA A 255 -7.64 16.07 -16.24
N GLU A 256 -8.36 16.03 -17.38
CA GLU A 256 -9.07 17.19 -17.92
C GLU A 256 -10.16 17.68 -16.95
N ARG A 257 -10.95 16.77 -16.35
CA ARG A 257 -12.00 17.10 -15.40
C ARG A 257 -11.49 17.72 -14.10
N ILE A 258 -10.38 17.20 -13.54
CA ILE A 258 -9.84 17.69 -12.27
C ILE A 258 -8.95 18.94 -12.42
N THR A 259 -8.56 19.31 -13.65
CA THR A 259 -7.74 20.50 -13.92
C THR A 259 -8.30 21.77 -13.28
N PRO A 260 -9.61 22.09 -13.35
CA PRO A 260 -10.18 23.29 -12.72
C PRO A 260 -10.11 23.27 -11.19
N LEU A 261 -9.98 22.10 -10.59
CA LEU A 261 -9.88 21.96 -9.13
C LEU A 261 -8.51 22.42 -8.60
N GLY A 262 -7.47 22.48 -9.45
CA GLY A 262 -6.15 22.96 -9.08
C GLY A 262 -5.44 22.11 -8.04
N PHE A 263 -5.73 20.81 -7.96
CA PHE A 263 -5.01 19.89 -7.10
C PHE A 263 -3.58 19.66 -7.60
N ARG A 264 -2.65 19.46 -6.67
CA ARG A 264 -1.39 18.75 -6.99
C ARG A 264 -1.54 17.30 -6.54
N TRP A 265 -1.02 16.36 -7.34
CA TRP A 265 -1.26 14.96 -7.06
C TRP A 265 -0.09 14.04 -7.40
N TRP A 266 -0.15 12.85 -6.82
CA TRP A 266 0.74 11.72 -6.99
C TRP A 266 -0.06 10.48 -7.32
N CYS A 267 0.53 9.57 -8.10
CA CYS A 267 -0.07 8.26 -8.41
C CYS A 267 1.00 7.20 -8.66
N GLU A 268 0.57 5.93 -8.81
CA GLU A 268 1.41 4.80 -9.17
C GLU A 268 1.23 4.41 -10.64
N ALA A 269 2.31 3.97 -11.26
CA ALA A 269 2.32 3.58 -12.67
C ALA A 269 3.28 2.43 -12.98
N ARG A 270 2.97 1.70 -14.04
CA ARG A 270 3.92 0.81 -14.71
C ARG A 270 4.70 1.57 -15.77
N ILE A 271 5.93 1.14 -16.00
CA ILE A 271 6.83 1.69 -17.04
C ILE A 271 6.21 1.57 -18.43
N ASP A 272 5.72 0.39 -18.80
CA ASP A 272 5.17 0.09 -20.11
C ASP A 272 3.86 0.83 -20.40
N THR A 273 3.00 1.00 -19.43
CA THR A 273 1.74 1.74 -19.58
C THR A 273 2.00 3.22 -19.82
N PHE A 274 2.86 3.83 -19.02
CA PHE A 274 3.25 5.23 -19.20
C PHE A 274 3.94 5.50 -20.55
N ASN A 275 4.83 4.61 -21.00
CA ASN A 275 5.54 4.76 -22.27
C ASN A 275 4.63 4.78 -23.49
N ARG A 276 3.48 4.10 -23.42
CA ARG A 276 2.51 4.02 -24.53
C ARG A 276 1.66 5.29 -24.69
N TYR A 277 1.57 6.12 -23.65
CA TYR A 277 0.73 7.32 -23.69
C TYR A 277 1.22 8.34 -24.71
N SER A 278 0.30 9.01 -25.37
CA SER A 278 0.59 10.14 -26.24
C SER A 278 1.13 11.32 -25.44
N ASN A 279 1.88 12.21 -26.07
CA ASN A 279 2.35 13.44 -25.42
C ASN A 279 1.18 14.37 -25.03
N ASP A 280 0.11 14.36 -25.80
CA ASP A 280 -1.10 15.13 -25.50
C ASP A 280 -1.75 14.68 -24.17
N SER A 281 -1.87 13.36 -23.97
CA SER A 281 -2.39 12.80 -22.71
C SER A 281 -1.47 13.11 -21.52
N LEU A 282 -0.15 13.02 -21.70
CA LEU A 282 0.80 13.35 -20.64
C LEU A 282 0.82 14.85 -20.31
N GLU A 283 0.61 15.69 -21.29
CA GLU A 283 0.46 17.14 -21.08
C GLU A 283 -0.84 17.47 -20.34
N ALA A 284 -1.95 16.78 -20.64
CA ALA A 284 -3.19 16.89 -19.85
C ALA A 284 -2.95 16.49 -18.39
N VAL A 285 -2.28 15.36 -18.14
CA VAL A 285 -1.89 14.90 -16.81
C VAL A 285 -1.03 15.94 -16.06
N ARG A 286 -0.06 16.54 -16.74
CA ARG A 286 0.77 17.62 -16.18
C ARG A 286 -0.07 18.85 -15.82
N ARG A 287 -0.91 19.33 -16.73
CA ARG A 287 -1.79 20.49 -16.52
C ARG A 287 -2.76 20.29 -15.36
N ALA A 288 -3.23 19.05 -15.19
CA ALA A 288 -4.06 18.66 -14.07
C ALA A 288 -3.34 18.66 -12.71
N GLY A 289 -2.02 18.93 -12.68
CA GLY A 289 -1.23 19.07 -11.46
C GLY A 289 -0.51 17.81 -11.00
N CYS A 290 -0.35 16.78 -11.87
CA CYS A 290 0.50 15.64 -11.54
C CYS A 290 1.93 16.12 -11.24
N ALA A 291 2.36 15.94 -10.00
CA ALA A 291 3.65 16.43 -9.53
C ALA A 291 4.70 15.33 -9.46
N MET A 292 4.28 14.10 -9.22
CA MET A 292 5.17 12.95 -9.07
C MET A 292 4.44 11.67 -9.43
N ILE A 293 5.16 10.72 -10.02
CA ILE A 293 4.65 9.39 -10.37
C ILE A 293 5.60 8.34 -9.82
N PHE A 294 5.05 7.40 -9.04
CA PHE A 294 5.77 6.22 -8.57
C PHE A 294 5.76 5.14 -9.65
N PHE A 295 6.92 4.69 -10.06
CA PHE A 295 7.10 3.66 -11.08
C PHE A 295 7.68 2.38 -10.49
N GLY A 296 7.00 1.26 -10.71
CA GLY A 296 7.56 -0.05 -10.46
C GLY A 296 8.61 -0.40 -11.54
N ALA A 297 9.87 -0.03 -11.32
CA ALA A 297 10.99 -0.40 -12.18
C ALA A 297 11.53 -1.80 -11.87
N GLU A 298 11.40 -2.23 -10.63
CA GLU A 298 11.69 -3.51 -9.98
C GLU A 298 13.15 -3.94 -10.04
N SER A 299 13.79 -3.99 -11.22
CA SER A 299 15.20 -4.40 -11.36
C SER A 299 15.93 -3.61 -12.44
N GLY A 300 17.23 -3.48 -12.29
CA GLY A 300 18.14 -3.00 -13.31
C GLY A 300 18.68 -4.09 -14.24
N SER A 301 18.02 -5.23 -14.27
CA SER A 301 18.47 -6.42 -15.01
C SER A 301 17.31 -7.07 -15.77
N ASP A 302 17.43 -7.15 -17.11
CA ASP A 302 16.35 -7.68 -17.96
C ASP A 302 16.06 -9.17 -17.69
N TRP A 303 17.06 -9.97 -17.28
CA TRP A 303 16.79 -11.35 -16.91
C TRP A 303 15.93 -11.47 -15.63
N VAL A 304 16.12 -10.58 -14.65
CA VAL A 304 15.27 -10.52 -13.44
C VAL A 304 13.86 -10.06 -13.81
N LEU A 305 13.73 -9.01 -14.62
CA LEU A 305 12.43 -8.50 -15.08
C LEU A 305 11.62 -9.58 -15.81
N LYS A 306 12.29 -10.41 -16.61
CA LYS A 306 11.67 -11.56 -17.28
C LYS A 306 11.17 -12.61 -16.28
N GLU A 307 11.96 -12.95 -15.27
CA GLU A 307 11.55 -13.87 -14.20
C GLU A 307 10.37 -13.32 -13.38
N MET A 308 10.37 -12.01 -13.14
CA MET A 308 9.27 -11.30 -12.48
C MET A 308 7.99 -11.21 -13.33
N GLN A 309 8.02 -11.67 -14.58
CA GLN A 309 6.91 -11.50 -15.53
C GLN A 309 6.41 -10.05 -15.56
N LYS A 310 7.37 -9.12 -15.50
CA LYS A 310 7.04 -7.69 -15.44
C LYS A 310 6.73 -7.11 -16.84
N ASP A 311 7.17 -7.81 -17.90
CA ASP A 311 6.96 -7.44 -19.30
C ASP A 311 7.46 -6.03 -19.65
N ILE A 312 8.57 -5.61 -19.02
CA ILE A 312 9.30 -4.38 -19.29
C ILE A 312 10.79 -4.67 -19.47
N THR A 313 11.52 -3.70 -20.05
CA THR A 313 12.98 -3.74 -20.16
C THR A 313 13.62 -2.58 -19.40
N THR A 314 14.90 -2.73 -19.09
CA THR A 314 15.72 -1.64 -18.52
C THR A 314 15.76 -0.43 -19.43
N GLU A 315 15.81 -0.62 -20.76
CA GLU A 315 15.76 0.45 -21.75
C GLU A 315 14.48 1.25 -21.68
N GLN A 316 13.31 0.60 -21.55
CA GLN A 316 12.03 1.27 -21.38
C GLN A 316 12.01 2.12 -20.09
N THR A 317 12.64 1.65 -19.01
CA THR A 317 12.75 2.43 -17.77
C THR A 317 13.63 3.69 -17.98
N LEU A 318 14.75 3.59 -18.71
CA LEU A 318 15.57 4.76 -19.07
C LEU A 318 14.80 5.74 -19.98
N ALA A 319 14.00 5.22 -20.92
CA ALA A 319 13.16 6.04 -21.77
C ALA A 319 12.13 6.85 -20.97
N VAL A 320 11.48 6.23 -19.97
CA VAL A 320 10.58 6.95 -19.04
C VAL A 320 11.34 8.04 -18.30
N ALA A 321 12.52 7.73 -17.73
CA ALA A 321 13.32 8.70 -16.99
C ALA A 321 13.71 9.92 -17.84
N HIS A 322 13.97 9.71 -19.14
CA HIS A 322 14.26 10.78 -20.08
C HIS A 322 12.99 11.58 -20.45
N ARG A 323 11.92 10.87 -20.83
CA ARG A 323 10.69 11.47 -21.35
C ARG A 323 9.96 12.31 -20.31
N ILE A 324 9.85 11.83 -19.08
CA ILE A 324 9.08 12.49 -18.01
C ILE A 324 9.64 13.87 -17.62
N ARG A 325 10.94 14.12 -17.85
CA ARG A 325 11.57 15.44 -17.64
C ARG A 325 10.91 16.55 -18.45
N GLN A 326 10.44 16.23 -19.67
CA GLN A 326 9.80 17.21 -20.57
C GLN A 326 8.51 17.77 -19.96
N PHE A 327 7.85 16.98 -19.11
CA PHE A 327 6.61 17.37 -18.44
C PHE A 327 6.86 17.97 -17.04
N GLY A 328 8.11 18.02 -16.54
CA GLY A 328 8.40 18.55 -15.21
C GLY A 328 7.81 17.70 -14.07
N ILE A 329 7.43 16.45 -14.34
CA ILE A 329 6.92 15.49 -13.34
C ILE A 329 8.11 14.74 -12.75
N ILE A 330 8.13 14.56 -11.44
CA ILE A 330 9.20 13.85 -10.73
C ILE A 330 8.93 12.35 -10.78
N PRO A 331 9.82 11.52 -11.36
CA PRO A 331 9.68 10.07 -11.28
C PRO A 331 10.25 9.55 -9.96
N GLU A 332 9.53 8.64 -9.32
CA GLU A 332 9.96 7.87 -8.16
C GLU A 332 10.04 6.40 -8.56
N PHE A 333 11.26 5.87 -8.73
CA PHE A 333 11.47 4.49 -9.17
C PHE A 333 11.68 3.55 -8.00
N SER A 334 10.85 2.51 -7.91
CA SER A 334 11.03 1.43 -6.95
C SER A 334 11.76 0.24 -7.54
N PHE A 335 12.64 -0.34 -6.73
CA PHE A 335 13.40 -1.53 -7.04
C PHE A 335 13.18 -2.60 -5.99
N VAL A 336 13.05 -3.85 -6.41
CA VAL A 336 12.97 -5.04 -5.56
C VAL A 336 14.21 -5.88 -5.82
N ILE A 337 15.19 -5.77 -4.94
CA ILE A 337 16.54 -6.36 -5.11
C ILE A 337 16.71 -7.63 -4.27
N GLY A 338 17.53 -8.52 -4.74
CA GLY A 338 17.88 -9.76 -4.06
C GLY A 338 17.18 -10.97 -4.64
N ASN A 339 17.19 -11.07 -5.98
CA ASN A 339 16.72 -12.25 -6.70
C ASN A 339 17.34 -13.52 -6.13
N PRO A 340 16.57 -14.54 -5.73
CA PRO A 340 17.08 -15.74 -5.07
C PRO A 340 18.08 -16.56 -5.88
N ARG A 341 18.00 -16.53 -7.22
CA ARG A 341 18.91 -17.31 -8.09
C ARG A 341 20.33 -16.77 -8.10
N ASP A 342 20.48 -15.45 -8.16
CA ASP A 342 21.79 -14.78 -8.11
C ASP A 342 21.67 -13.39 -7.48
N PRO A 343 21.57 -13.33 -6.13
CA PRO A 343 21.38 -12.08 -5.40
C PRO A 343 22.53 -11.08 -5.59
N GLU A 344 23.75 -11.59 -5.78
CA GLU A 344 24.94 -10.74 -5.91
C GLU A 344 25.01 -10.10 -7.30
N ARG A 345 24.66 -10.84 -8.35
CA ARG A 345 24.57 -10.33 -9.71
C ARG A 345 23.44 -9.32 -9.86
N ASP A 346 22.23 -9.67 -9.42
CA ASP A 346 21.06 -8.77 -9.42
C ASP A 346 21.38 -7.45 -8.71
N THR A 347 21.92 -7.54 -7.48
CA THR A 347 22.31 -6.34 -6.72
C THR A 347 23.29 -5.48 -7.51
N ARG A 348 24.36 -6.05 -8.05
CA ARG A 348 25.38 -5.30 -8.78
C ARG A 348 24.81 -4.61 -10.02
N GLU A 349 24.04 -5.34 -10.83
CA GLU A 349 23.42 -4.82 -12.05
C GLU A 349 22.42 -3.70 -11.72
N THR A 350 21.56 -3.89 -10.72
CA THR A 350 20.57 -2.90 -10.33
C THR A 350 21.21 -1.64 -9.74
N LEU A 351 22.24 -1.74 -8.88
CA LEU A 351 22.93 -0.56 -8.38
C LEU A 351 23.63 0.25 -9.50
N GLN A 352 24.20 -0.44 -10.50
CA GLN A 352 24.75 0.23 -11.69
C GLN A 352 23.67 0.91 -12.52
N PHE A 353 22.52 0.27 -12.68
CA PHE A 353 21.38 0.80 -13.40
C PHE A 353 20.81 2.07 -12.74
N ILE A 354 20.64 2.06 -11.41
CA ILE A 354 20.21 3.23 -10.65
C ILE A 354 21.15 4.43 -10.90
N ARG A 355 22.44 4.20 -11.03
CA ARG A 355 23.41 5.27 -11.39
C ARG A 355 23.14 5.84 -12.78
N LYS A 356 22.82 5.00 -13.77
CA LYS A 356 22.44 5.46 -15.13
C LYS A 356 21.16 6.31 -15.08
N LEU A 357 20.15 5.86 -14.34
CA LEU A 357 18.92 6.64 -14.13
C LEU A 357 19.20 8.03 -13.58
N LYS A 358 20.06 8.13 -12.55
CA LYS A 358 20.46 9.41 -11.96
C LYS A 358 21.26 10.30 -12.91
N GLN A 359 22.01 9.74 -13.84
CA GLN A 359 22.69 10.51 -14.89
C GLN A 359 21.70 11.09 -15.92
N ILE A 360 20.64 10.36 -16.24
CA ILE A 360 19.59 10.81 -17.16
C ILE A 360 18.70 11.85 -16.50
N ASN A 361 18.27 11.58 -15.28
CA ASN A 361 17.37 12.44 -14.53
C ASN A 361 17.77 12.48 -13.04
N GLU A 362 18.49 13.51 -12.62
CA GLU A 362 18.90 13.67 -11.22
C GLU A 362 17.71 13.82 -10.24
N GLN A 363 16.55 14.28 -10.74
CA GLN A 363 15.34 14.42 -9.94
C GLN A 363 14.66 13.09 -9.65
N SER A 364 15.03 12.00 -10.35
CA SER A 364 14.48 10.67 -10.08
C SER A 364 14.68 10.30 -8.60
N GLU A 365 13.61 10.02 -7.88
CA GLU A 365 13.71 9.46 -6.55
C GLU A 365 13.86 7.94 -6.63
N ILE A 366 14.56 7.35 -5.68
CA ILE A 366 14.89 5.91 -5.69
C ILE A 366 14.45 5.29 -4.38
N ILE A 367 13.66 4.22 -4.48
CA ILE A 367 13.25 3.40 -3.35
C ILE A 367 13.73 1.97 -3.60
N ILE A 368 14.40 1.37 -2.62
CA ILE A 368 14.92 0.01 -2.73
C ILE A 368 14.26 -0.87 -1.68
N TYR A 369 13.58 -1.93 -2.13
CA TYR A 369 13.03 -2.99 -1.31
C TYR A 369 13.84 -4.27 -1.49
N HIS A 370 13.88 -5.10 -0.45
CA HIS A 370 14.39 -6.46 -0.59
C HIS A 370 13.29 -7.39 -1.10
N TYR A 371 13.67 -8.33 -1.96
CA TYR A 371 12.73 -9.36 -2.40
C TYR A 371 12.29 -10.23 -1.22
N THR A 372 10.99 -10.38 -1.08
CA THR A 372 10.35 -11.34 -0.19
C THR A 372 9.28 -12.08 -0.97
N PRO A 373 9.21 -13.42 -0.90
CA PRO A 373 8.13 -14.15 -1.52
C PRO A 373 6.80 -13.75 -0.86
N VAL A 374 5.76 -13.77 -1.68
CA VAL A 374 4.39 -13.65 -1.19
C VAL A 374 3.80 -15.05 -1.32
N PRO A 375 3.32 -15.67 -0.24
CA PRO A 375 2.70 -16.98 -0.30
C PRO A 375 1.40 -16.86 -1.08
N GLN A 376 1.48 -17.24 -2.32
CA GLN A 376 0.37 -17.21 -3.25
C GLN A 376 0.40 -18.45 -4.12
N ARG A 377 -0.71 -18.65 -4.82
CA ARG A 377 -0.95 -19.76 -5.77
C ARG A 377 0.14 -19.93 -6.84
N THR A 378 1.12 -19.01 -6.90
CA THR A 378 2.25 -19.06 -7.83
C THR A 378 3.52 -18.62 -7.12
N ALA A 379 4.34 -19.58 -6.72
CA ALA A 379 5.71 -19.30 -6.30
C ALA A 379 6.50 -18.75 -7.49
N MET A 380 7.11 -17.56 -7.35
CA MET A 380 7.89 -16.94 -8.41
C MET A 380 9.14 -17.76 -8.76
N TYR A 381 9.80 -18.30 -7.75
CA TYR A 381 11.05 -19.05 -7.88
C TYR A 381 10.91 -20.53 -7.50
N GLY A 382 9.70 -21.07 -7.44
CA GLY A 382 9.45 -22.47 -7.13
C GLY A 382 10.10 -22.90 -5.82
N ASN A 383 10.91 -23.96 -5.84
CA ASN A 383 11.55 -24.54 -4.64
C ASN A 383 12.40 -23.58 -3.81
N ILE A 384 12.76 -22.41 -4.33
CA ILE A 384 13.52 -21.41 -3.56
C ILE A 384 12.58 -20.65 -2.63
N ASP A 385 11.40 -20.29 -3.11
CA ASP A 385 10.37 -19.64 -2.28
C ASP A 385 9.87 -20.59 -1.19
N ASP A 386 9.85 -21.90 -1.43
CA ASP A 386 9.48 -22.95 -0.46
C ASP A 386 10.45 -23.05 0.72
N GLN A 387 11.64 -22.43 0.63
CA GLN A 387 12.58 -22.35 1.77
C GLN A 387 12.08 -21.38 2.86
N VAL A 388 11.02 -20.61 2.60
CA VAL A 388 10.39 -19.72 3.58
C VAL A 388 9.15 -20.38 4.14
N SER A 389 9.23 -20.90 5.37
CA SER A 389 8.07 -21.40 6.10
C SER A 389 7.26 -20.22 6.64
N PHE A 390 6.06 -20.04 6.12
CA PHE A 390 5.17 -18.96 6.54
C PHE A 390 4.41 -19.30 7.83
N PRO A 391 4.11 -18.30 8.68
CA PRO A 391 3.30 -18.50 9.86
C PRO A 391 1.91 -19.00 9.54
N THR A 392 1.42 -19.87 10.39
CA THR A 392 0.06 -20.40 10.32
C THR A 392 -0.92 -19.69 11.26
N THR A 393 -0.44 -18.75 12.09
CA THR A 393 -1.27 -17.99 13.04
C THR A 393 -1.01 -16.48 12.91
N PRO A 394 -2.03 -15.63 13.20
CA PRO A 394 -1.83 -14.19 13.18
C PRO A 394 -0.82 -13.70 14.23
N GLU A 395 -0.68 -14.41 15.34
CA GLU A 395 0.26 -14.09 16.42
C GLU A 395 1.71 -14.17 15.94
N GLU A 396 2.03 -15.20 15.16
CA GLU A 396 3.36 -15.33 14.58
C GLU A 396 3.61 -14.23 13.54
N TRP A 397 2.59 -13.93 12.69
CA TRP A 397 2.64 -12.83 11.73
C TRP A 397 2.83 -11.46 12.40
N ALA A 398 2.31 -11.27 13.61
CA ALA A 398 2.47 -10.05 14.39
C ALA A 398 3.87 -9.89 15.02
N SER A 399 4.72 -10.92 14.95
CA SER A 399 6.09 -10.84 15.49
C SER A 399 6.96 -9.87 14.70
N LYS A 400 7.97 -9.29 15.37
CA LYS A 400 8.91 -8.34 14.72
C LYS A 400 9.56 -8.91 13.46
N ARG A 401 9.95 -10.20 13.50
CA ARG A 401 10.56 -10.90 12.34
C ARG A 401 9.67 -10.82 11.11
N TRP A 402 8.39 -11.13 11.26
CA TRP A 402 7.44 -11.18 10.16
C TRP A 402 6.93 -9.79 9.76
N MET A 403 6.89 -8.84 10.70
CA MET A 403 6.69 -7.43 10.35
C MET A 403 7.81 -6.90 9.44
N ASP A 404 9.09 -7.12 9.82
CA ASP A 404 10.24 -6.70 9.02
C ASP A 404 10.26 -7.39 7.63
N PHE A 405 9.83 -8.65 7.58
CA PHE A 405 9.67 -9.42 6.34
C PHE A 405 8.62 -8.81 5.40
N THR A 406 7.43 -8.55 5.90
CA THR A 406 6.31 -8.01 5.10
C THR A 406 6.56 -6.58 4.63
N LEU A 407 7.27 -5.80 5.42
CA LEU A 407 7.67 -4.44 5.07
C LEU A 407 8.87 -4.38 4.11
N ARG A 408 9.49 -5.53 3.80
CA ARG A 408 10.65 -5.65 2.90
C ARG A 408 11.84 -4.75 3.31
N ILE A 409 11.96 -4.47 4.61
CA ILE A 409 13.02 -3.61 5.18
C ILE A 409 14.26 -4.42 5.51
N ASP A 410 14.09 -5.50 6.26
CA ASP A 410 15.13 -6.45 6.62
C ASP A 410 14.59 -7.88 6.63
N PRO A 411 14.26 -8.43 5.45
CA PRO A 411 13.76 -9.78 5.38
C PRO A 411 14.88 -10.75 5.73
N ASN A 412 14.62 -11.63 6.68
CA ASN A 412 15.53 -12.74 6.99
C ASN A 412 15.30 -13.89 6.01
N THR A 413 15.67 -13.68 4.74
CA THR A 413 15.56 -14.67 3.67
C THR A 413 16.84 -15.47 3.54
N PRO A 414 16.78 -16.82 3.28
CA PRO A 414 17.95 -17.69 3.27
C PRO A 414 19.01 -17.36 2.22
N TRP A 415 18.59 -16.83 1.06
CA TRP A 415 19.46 -16.55 -0.08
C TRP A 415 20.21 -15.23 -0.02
N LEU A 416 19.71 -14.24 0.75
CA LEU A 416 20.30 -12.91 0.78
C LEU A 416 21.32 -12.77 1.92
N LYS A 417 22.60 -12.92 1.60
CA LYS A 417 23.69 -12.81 2.56
C LYS A 417 23.75 -11.44 3.23
N ARG A 418 24.15 -11.41 4.51
CA ARG A 418 24.33 -10.19 5.29
C ARG A 418 25.21 -9.13 4.60
N LYS A 419 26.29 -9.58 3.89
CA LYS A 419 27.18 -8.68 3.15
C LYS A 419 26.44 -7.95 2.02
N THR A 420 25.59 -8.66 1.28
CA THR A 420 24.80 -8.09 0.17
C THR A 420 23.75 -7.13 0.69
N LYS A 421 23.00 -7.47 1.75
CA LYS A 421 22.07 -6.56 2.42
C LYS A 421 22.78 -5.27 2.83
N LYS A 422 23.94 -5.38 3.49
CA LYS A 422 24.71 -4.23 3.92
C LYS A 422 25.17 -3.34 2.76
N LEU A 423 25.56 -3.94 1.62
CA LEU A 423 25.93 -3.19 0.43
C LEU A 423 24.75 -2.37 -0.10
N ILE A 424 23.54 -2.95 -0.13
CA ILE A 424 22.31 -2.27 -0.56
C ILE A 424 22.00 -1.10 0.37
N ASP A 425 22.04 -1.34 1.69
CA ASP A 425 21.75 -0.30 2.69
C ASP A 425 22.79 0.83 2.66
N ASP A 426 24.07 0.50 2.51
CA ASP A 426 25.14 1.48 2.41
C ASP A 426 25.03 2.31 1.11
N PHE A 427 24.68 1.67 -0.01
CA PHE A 427 24.39 2.37 -1.26
C PHE A 427 23.19 3.32 -1.13
N GLU A 428 22.09 2.86 -0.50
CA GLU A 428 20.90 3.68 -0.27
C GLU A 428 21.22 4.92 0.55
N VAL A 429 22.05 4.79 1.60
CA VAL A 429 22.52 5.93 2.39
C VAL A 429 23.31 6.93 1.52
N VAL A 430 24.20 6.44 0.65
CA VAL A 430 25.02 7.31 -0.21
C VAL A 430 24.16 8.02 -1.26
N ILE A 431 23.26 7.30 -1.92
CA ILE A 431 22.43 7.89 -2.99
C ILE A 431 21.43 8.90 -2.44
N ASN A 432 20.80 8.61 -1.29
CA ASN A 432 19.84 9.51 -0.66
C ASN A 432 20.53 10.71 -0.01
N SER A 433 21.81 10.62 0.36
CA SER A 433 22.62 11.78 0.77
C SER A 433 23.03 12.64 -0.42
N ARG A 434 23.34 12.01 -1.56
CA ARG A 434 23.74 12.72 -2.79
C ARG A 434 22.57 13.45 -3.44
N TRP A 435 21.39 12.87 -3.41
CA TRP A 435 20.13 13.42 -3.88
C TRP A 435 19.03 13.26 -2.82
N PRO A 436 19.03 14.17 -1.80
CA PRO A 436 17.99 14.14 -0.78
C PRO A 436 16.61 14.31 -1.39
N THR A 437 15.65 13.55 -0.89
CA THR A 437 14.28 13.55 -1.42
C THR A 437 13.65 14.94 -1.38
N VAL A 438 12.93 15.29 -2.45
CA VAL A 438 12.12 16.54 -2.50
C VAL A 438 10.89 16.44 -1.61
N GLN A 439 10.46 15.24 -1.24
CA GLN A 439 9.29 15.02 -0.39
C GLN A 439 9.51 15.43 1.06
N ASP A 440 10.76 15.61 1.50
CA ASP A 440 11.05 16.10 2.85
C ASP A 440 10.96 17.63 2.89
N ILE A 441 9.76 18.10 3.21
CA ILE A 441 9.48 19.54 3.32
C ILE A 441 10.10 20.20 4.57
N ARG A 442 10.57 19.41 5.53
CA ARG A 442 11.11 19.90 6.82
C ARG A 442 12.62 20.12 6.79
N ALA A 443 13.35 19.44 5.88
CA ALA A 443 14.80 19.56 5.81
C ALA A 443 15.22 20.92 5.24
N PRO A 444 16.01 21.72 5.99
CA PRO A 444 16.53 23.00 5.53
C PRO A 444 17.39 22.86 4.28
N ARG A 445 17.42 23.86 3.42
CA ARG A 445 18.22 23.84 2.18
C ARG A 445 19.71 23.61 2.44
N TRP A 446 20.27 24.21 3.49
CA TRP A 446 21.67 24.05 3.86
C TRP A 446 22.04 22.61 4.24
N SER A 447 21.14 21.89 4.90
CA SER A 447 21.36 20.51 5.29
C SER A 447 21.40 19.56 4.10
N ARG A 448 20.55 19.81 3.09
CA ARG A 448 20.57 19.08 1.81
C ARG A 448 21.88 19.36 1.05
N ALA A 449 22.34 20.62 1.03
CA ALA A 449 23.61 20.99 0.39
C ALA A 449 24.80 20.30 1.08
N LEU A 450 24.81 20.27 2.41
CA LEU A 450 25.86 19.60 3.19
C LEU A 450 25.93 18.09 2.86
N LEU A 451 24.79 17.39 2.90
CA LEU A 451 24.73 15.96 2.55
C LEU A 451 25.17 15.70 1.12
N LYS A 452 24.74 16.54 0.17
CA LYS A 452 25.13 16.47 -1.24
C LYS A 452 26.65 16.58 -1.40
N THR A 453 27.31 17.45 -0.66
CA THR A 453 28.76 17.65 -0.67
C THR A 453 29.49 16.47 -0.04
N LEU A 454 29.09 16.07 1.18
CA LEU A 454 29.73 14.97 1.92
C LEU A 454 29.64 13.63 1.17
N SER A 455 28.56 13.38 0.42
CA SER A 455 28.37 12.14 -0.32
C SER A 455 28.99 12.11 -1.72
N ALA A 456 29.40 13.27 -2.27
CA ALA A 456 29.84 13.41 -3.65
C ALA A 456 31.04 12.51 -3.99
N TRP A 457 32.06 12.49 -3.12
CA TRP A 457 33.24 11.69 -3.34
C TRP A 457 32.94 10.17 -3.34
N ARG A 458 32.12 9.69 -2.40
CA ARG A 458 31.71 8.29 -2.31
C ARG A 458 30.99 7.86 -3.58
N TYR A 459 30.05 8.68 -4.03
CA TYR A 459 29.28 8.40 -5.22
C TYR A 459 30.19 8.39 -6.48
N LYS A 460 31.14 9.34 -6.59
CA LYS A 460 32.07 9.43 -7.72
C LYS A 460 33.02 8.23 -7.74
N THR A 461 33.61 7.87 -6.61
CA THR A 461 34.58 6.77 -6.49
C THR A 461 33.93 5.37 -6.38
N ARG A 462 32.60 5.29 -6.26
CA ARG A 462 31.82 4.05 -6.06
C ARG A 462 32.15 3.32 -4.73
N ILE A 463 32.65 4.03 -3.72
CA ILE A 463 32.95 3.49 -2.40
C ILE A 463 31.71 3.68 -1.51
N TYR A 464 30.85 2.67 -1.46
CA TYR A 464 29.61 2.75 -0.68
C TYR A 464 29.77 2.20 0.74
N ALA A 465 30.72 1.28 0.95
CA ALA A 465 30.88 0.59 2.22
C ALA A 465 31.11 1.55 3.42
N HIS A 466 30.39 1.26 4.51
CA HIS A 466 30.52 1.95 5.80
C HIS A 466 30.42 3.50 5.74
N PRO A 467 29.31 4.08 5.24
CA PRO A 467 29.12 5.52 5.16
C PRO A 467 28.77 6.11 6.53
N LYS A 468 29.69 5.97 7.52
CA LYS A 468 29.46 6.36 8.93
C LYS A 468 29.15 7.85 9.06
N GLU A 469 29.91 8.69 8.36
CA GLU A 469 29.75 10.15 8.35
C GLU A 469 28.37 10.56 7.80
N LEU A 470 27.87 9.87 6.77
CA LEU A 470 26.55 10.15 6.20
C LEU A 470 25.43 9.66 7.12
N ARG A 471 25.59 8.48 7.73
CA ARG A 471 24.63 7.97 8.74
C ARG A 471 24.54 8.89 9.93
N TRP A 472 25.69 9.38 10.41
CA TRP A 472 25.76 10.37 11.50
C TRP A 472 25.06 11.67 11.09
N ALA A 473 25.40 12.24 9.94
CA ALA A 473 24.75 13.46 9.45
C ALA A 473 23.23 13.30 9.28
N GLN A 474 22.76 12.15 8.78
CA GLN A 474 21.33 11.85 8.64
C GLN A 474 20.56 11.70 9.96
N GLN A 475 21.26 11.43 11.10
CA GLN A 475 20.62 11.40 12.42
C GLN A 475 20.28 12.82 12.93
N PHE A 476 21.13 13.80 12.62
CA PHE A 476 20.89 15.20 13.00
C PHE A 476 19.99 15.93 12.01
N ILE A 477 20.02 15.51 10.76
CA ILE A 477 19.15 16.03 9.72
C ILE A 477 17.99 15.04 9.64
N SER A 478 16.84 15.39 10.23
CA SER A 478 15.62 14.54 10.18
C SER A 478 15.16 14.37 8.73
N LEU A 479 15.88 13.57 7.96
CA LEU A 479 15.50 13.25 6.59
C LEU A 479 14.40 12.20 6.58
N ARG A 480 13.44 12.41 5.71
CA ARG A 480 12.44 11.42 5.36
C ARG A 480 13.14 10.18 4.80
N LYS A 481 12.90 9.04 5.39
CA LYS A 481 13.29 7.74 4.82
C LYS A 481 12.06 7.15 4.18
N PRO A 482 11.97 7.04 2.84
CA PRO A 482 10.75 6.60 2.15
C PRO A 482 10.17 5.29 2.71
N LYS A 483 11.04 4.31 3.03
CA LYS A 483 10.62 3.03 3.65
C LYS A 483 10.03 3.16 5.06
N GLN A 484 10.33 4.22 5.81
CA GLN A 484 9.87 4.38 7.21
C GLN A 484 8.58 5.18 7.32
N GLU A 485 8.05 5.68 6.24
CA GLU A 485 6.82 6.45 6.25
C GLU A 485 5.57 5.63 5.98
N SER A 486 5.71 4.44 5.44
CA SER A 486 4.66 3.43 5.44
C SER A 486 4.47 2.78 6.83
N LEU A 487 5.24 3.21 7.83
CA LEU A 487 5.18 2.77 9.23
C LEU A 487 4.58 3.92 10.07
#